data_7bd3568a38d30b336e5c262ab435921b
#
_entry.id   7bd3568a38d30b336e5c262ab435921b
#
_cell.length_a   1.000
_cell.length_b   1.000
_cell.length_c   1.000
_cell.angle_alpha   90.00
_cell.angle_beta   90.00
_cell.angle_gamma   90.00
#
_symmetry.space_group_name_H-M   'P 1'
#
loop_
_entity.id
_entity.type
_entity.pdbx_description
1 polymer ?
#
loop_
_entity_poly.entity_id
_entity_poly.type
_entity_poly.pdbx_seq_one_letter_code
_entity_poly.pdbx_strand_id
1 'polypeptide(L)'
;MYLFMLLLLPLILAAWCFYKKDSHLIPVIVTGIVAAVLVCGFKAFFLYSHRIIPYSFERNVLYLLVRQTLLPVVLLYGIFFAWSKDSISYKIESFFPLLISFYMLYLPYTIISTSEGLYTSFPLFVKPVLFVVMIFSLGLSAKHIEKTLKNKKIFFAVIWILIGLVSVVIPSLLEGMYILDMNYLLVLVLSAVYSAFLPVLFILSRFGVLTVK
;
A
#
# COMPACT_ATOMS: atom_id res chain seq x y z
N MET A 1 -10.41 3.56 18.63
CA MET A 1 -10.18 4.01 17.25
C MET A 1 -8.69 4.10 16.91
N TYR A 2 -7.89 4.92 17.64
CA TYR A 2 -6.45 5.04 17.40
C TYR A 2 -5.69 3.71 17.49
N LEU A 3 -6.05 2.85 18.43
CA LEU A 3 -5.44 1.52 18.57
C LEU A 3 -5.61 0.66 17.32
N PHE A 4 -6.76 0.71 16.65
CA PHE A 4 -6.97 -0.04 15.40
C PHE A 4 -5.99 0.44 14.31
N MET A 5 -5.90 1.75 14.08
CA MET A 5 -4.99 2.33 13.11
C MET A 5 -3.52 1.97 13.39
N LEU A 6 -3.10 2.00 14.67
CA LEU A 6 -1.72 1.74 15.06
C LEU A 6 -1.37 0.24 15.06
N LEU A 7 -2.30 -0.64 15.40
CA LEU A 7 -2.02 -2.06 15.60
C LEU A 7 -2.33 -2.94 14.38
N LEU A 8 -3.18 -2.48 13.43
CA LEU A 8 -3.60 -3.31 12.30
C LEU A 8 -2.41 -3.84 11.48
N LEU A 9 -1.54 -2.97 10.99
CA LEU A 9 -0.39 -3.37 10.19
C LEU A 9 0.68 -4.13 11.00
N PRO A 10 1.06 -3.72 12.23
CA PRO A 10 1.94 -4.51 13.08
C PRO A 10 1.45 -5.92 13.35
N LEU A 11 0.15 -6.12 13.62
CA LEU A 11 -0.43 -7.43 13.84
C LEU A 11 -0.38 -8.31 12.57
N ILE A 12 -0.67 -7.73 11.40
CA ILE A 12 -0.53 -8.43 10.12
C ILE A 12 0.92 -8.85 9.88
N LEU A 13 1.89 -7.96 10.14
CA LEU A 13 3.31 -8.26 9.99
C LEU A 13 3.76 -9.36 10.95
N ALA A 14 3.35 -9.29 12.22
CA ALA A 14 3.65 -10.31 13.22
C ALA A 14 3.08 -11.68 12.82
N ALA A 15 1.81 -11.72 12.38
CA ALA A 15 1.18 -12.94 11.87
C ALA A 15 1.92 -13.53 10.67
N TRP A 16 2.36 -12.67 9.74
CA TRP A 16 3.14 -13.09 8.57
C TRP A 16 4.50 -13.68 8.96
N CYS A 17 5.23 -13.02 9.86
CA CYS A 17 6.52 -13.52 10.36
C CYS A 17 6.36 -14.84 11.10
N PHE A 18 5.31 -14.97 11.92
CA PHE A 18 5.00 -16.22 12.63
C PHE A 18 4.70 -17.38 11.68
N TYR A 19 3.96 -17.10 10.60
CA TYR A 19 3.61 -18.10 9.59
C TYR A 19 4.82 -18.54 8.75
N LYS A 20 5.66 -17.60 8.31
CA LYS A 20 6.79 -17.90 7.40
C LYS A 20 8.02 -18.45 8.11
N LYS A 21 8.25 -18.10 9.39
CA LYS A 21 9.42 -18.53 10.21
C LYS A 21 10.78 -18.35 9.52
N ASP A 22 10.92 -17.31 8.70
CA ASP A 22 12.12 -17.07 7.90
C ASP A 22 12.92 -15.89 8.49
N SER A 23 14.13 -16.19 8.97
CA SER A 23 15.04 -15.19 9.56
C SER A 23 15.53 -14.15 8.54
N HIS A 24 15.50 -14.45 7.25
CA HIS A 24 15.87 -13.51 6.19
C HIS A 24 14.87 -12.34 6.02
N LEU A 25 13.70 -12.41 6.66
CA LEU A 25 12.73 -11.32 6.66
C LEU A 25 13.13 -10.16 7.56
N ILE A 26 13.95 -10.39 8.58
CA ILE A 26 14.36 -9.35 9.54
C ILE A 26 15.07 -8.16 8.87
N PRO A 27 16.09 -8.34 8.01
CA PRO A 27 16.73 -7.23 7.31
C PRO A 27 15.74 -6.45 6.43
N VAL A 28 14.80 -7.14 5.79
CA VAL A 28 13.77 -6.53 4.94
C VAL A 28 12.85 -5.63 5.76
N ILE A 29 12.39 -6.12 6.91
CA ILE A 29 11.53 -5.37 7.84
C ILE A 29 12.26 -4.13 8.35
N VAL A 30 13.51 -4.30 8.79
CA VAL A 30 14.34 -3.17 9.26
C VAL A 30 14.50 -2.12 8.17
N THR A 31 14.72 -2.53 6.92
CA THR A 31 14.84 -1.59 5.79
C THR A 31 13.55 -0.83 5.55
N GLY A 32 12.41 -1.49 5.59
CA GLY A 32 11.11 -0.83 5.47
C GLY A 32 10.89 0.20 6.57
N ILE A 33 11.23 -0.13 7.81
CA ILE A 33 11.16 0.79 8.96
C ILE A 33 12.10 1.99 8.76
N VAL A 34 13.36 1.75 8.40
CA VAL A 34 14.34 2.83 8.16
C VAL A 34 13.88 3.74 7.02
N ALA A 35 13.41 3.17 5.91
CA ALA A 35 12.87 3.94 4.80
C ALA A 35 11.67 4.80 5.24
N ALA A 36 10.77 4.26 6.07
CA ALA A 36 9.64 5.02 6.60
C ALA A 36 10.10 6.19 7.47
N VAL A 37 11.04 5.95 8.39
CA VAL A 37 11.60 7.01 9.27
C VAL A 37 12.24 8.12 8.44
N LEU A 38 13.03 7.76 7.42
CA LEU A 38 13.67 8.75 6.53
C LEU A 38 12.64 9.56 5.75
N VAL A 39 11.62 8.91 5.18
CA VAL A 39 10.56 9.60 4.41
C VAL A 39 9.71 10.48 5.33
N CYS A 40 9.33 10.01 6.52
CA CYS A 40 8.58 10.80 7.49
C CYS A 40 9.41 11.98 8.00
N GLY A 41 10.68 11.76 8.31
CA GLY A 41 11.60 12.82 8.73
C GLY A 41 11.79 13.88 7.65
N PHE A 42 12.03 13.46 6.41
CA PHE A 42 12.11 14.39 5.27
C PHE A 42 10.81 15.19 5.10
N LYS A 43 9.66 14.53 5.16
CA LYS A 43 8.36 15.20 5.06
C LYS A 43 8.12 16.17 6.22
N ALA A 44 8.47 15.79 7.44
CA ALA A 44 8.34 16.67 8.60
C ALA A 44 9.19 17.93 8.45
N PHE A 45 10.42 17.78 7.95
CA PHE A 45 11.35 18.89 7.81
C PHE A 45 11.00 19.84 6.65
N PHE A 46 10.71 19.28 5.46
CA PHE A 46 10.54 20.09 4.25
C PHE A 46 9.08 20.46 3.93
N LEU A 47 8.10 19.73 4.47
CA LEU A 47 6.71 19.83 4.04
C LEU A 47 5.76 20.22 5.19
N TYR A 48 6.29 20.62 6.33
CA TYR A 48 5.51 20.95 7.53
C TYR A 48 4.46 22.08 7.31
N SER A 49 4.63 22.91 6.30
CA SER A 49 3.79 24.10 6.06
C SER A 49 2.68 23.92 5.01
N HIS A 50 2.56 22.75 4.38
CA HIS A 50 1.59 22.56 3.31
C HIS A 50 0.33 21.88 3.81
N ARG A 51 -0.63 22.66 4.33
CA ARG A 51 -2.01 22.22 4.53
C ARG A 51 -2.60 21.84 3.18
N ILE A 52 -3.37 20.74 3.14
CA ILE A 52 -4.18 20.39 1.97
C ILE A 52 -5.30 21.44 1.91
N ILE A 53 -5.13 22.44 1.05
CA ILE A 53 -6.23 23.36 0.76
C ILE A 53 -7.14 22.61 -0.21
N PRO A 54 -8.45 22.49 0.05
CA PRO A 54 -9.38 21.85 -0.86
C PRO A 54 -9.50 22.68 -2.15
N TYR A 55 -8.76 22.22 -3.18
CA TYR A 55 -8.88 22.73 -4.54
C TYR A 55 -9.90 21.89 -5.33
N SER A 56 -9.74 21.79 -6.63
CA SER A 56 -10.54 20.88 -7.44
C SER A 56 -10.30 19.40 -7.07
N PHE A 57 -11.32 18.55 -7.29
CA PHE A 57 -11.23 17.10 -7.05
C PHE A 57 -9.98 16.47 -7.66
N GLU A 58 -9.74 16.74 -8.95
CA GLU A 58 -8.61 16.19 -9.70
C GLU A 58 -7.26 16.54 -9.06
N ARG A 59 -7.11 17.79 -8.63
CA ARG A 59 -5.86 18.27 -8.02
C ARG A 59 -5.60 17.62 -6.66
N ASN A 60 -6.64 17.44 -5.85
CA ASN A 60 -6.53 16.76 -4.57
C ASN A 60 -6.20 15.28 -4.76
N VAL A 61 -6.90 14.58 -5.66
CA VAL A 61 -6.64 13.18 -5.97
C VAL A 61 -5.21 12.99 -6.50
N LEU A 62 -4.77 13.83 -7.43
CA LEU A 62 -3.40 13.75 -7.97
C LEU A 62 -2.35 13.99 -6.89
N TYR A 63 -2.58 14.97 -6.02
CA TYR A 63 -1.68 15.26 -4.91
C TYR A 63 -1.57 14.09 -3.93
N LEU A 64 -2.71 13.51 -3.52
CA LEU A 64 -2.76 12.34 -2.64
C LEU A 64 -2.11 11.12 -3.30
N LEU A 65 -2.43 10.87 -4.58
CA LEU A 65 -1.88 9.76 -5.35
C LEU A 65 -0.35 9.85 -5.41
N VAL A 66 0.19 10.98 -5.82
CA VAL A 66 1.65 11.14 -5.96
C VAL A 66 2.33 11.07 -4.60
N ARG A 67 1.82 11.80 -3.61
CA ARG A 67 2.51 12.01 -2.34
C ARG A 67 2.33 10.87 -1.34
N GLN A 68 1.15 10.26 -1.27
CA GLN A 68 0.86 9.25 -0.23
C GLN A 68 1.04 7.81 -0.72
N THR A 69 0.83 7.56 -2.00
CA THR A 69 0.84 6.18 -2.51
C THR A 69 1.93 5.94 -3.55
N LEU A 70 1.95 6.67 -4.65
CA LEU A 70 2.81 6.38 -5.79
C LEU A 70 4.30 6.58 -5.47
N LEU A 71 4.67 7.72 -4.90
CA LEU A 71 6.07 8.03 -4.59
C LEU A 71 6.66 7.06 -3.56
N PRO A 72 6.00 6.74 -2.42
CA PRO A 72 6.46 5.70 -1.53
C PRO A 72 6.59 4.32 -2.19
N VAL A 73 5.62 3.92 -3.01
CA VAL A 73 5.66 2.62 -3.69
C VAL A 73 6.83 2.55 -4.68
N VAL A 74 7.03 3.59 -5.51
CA VAL A 74 8.17 3.67 -6.45
C VAL A 74 9.49 3.64 -5.70
N LEU A 75 9.62 4.38 -4.59
CA LEU A 75 10.82 4.39 -3.77
C LEU A 75 11.11 2.98 -3.20
N LEU A 76 10.10 2.30 -2.67
CA LEU A 76 10.25 0.95 -2.14
C LEU A 76 10.59 -0.08 -3.22
N TYR A 77 10.02 0.05 -4.42
CA TYR A 77 10.44 -0.74 -5.57
C TYR A 77 11.91 -0.47 -5.94
N GLY A 78 12.32 0.79 -5.96
CA GLY A 78 13.72 1.17 -6.22
C GLY A 78 14.69 0.55 -5.20
N ILE A 79 14.37 0.63 -3.91
CA ILE A 79 15.16 0.01 -2.84
C ILE A 79 15.21 -1.51 -3.03
N PHE A 80 14.06 -2.12 -3.30
CA PHE A 80 13.96 -3.56 -3.51
C PHE A 80 14.81 -4.03 -4.70
N PHE A 81 14.75 -3.34 -5.83
CA PHE A 81 15.56 -3.65 -7.02
C PHE A 81 17.05 -3.42 -6.79
N ALA A 82 17.43 -2.34 -6.10
CA ALA A 82 18.84 -2.08 -5.80
C ALA A 82 19.43 -3.18 -4.93
N TRP A 83 18.66 -3.70 -3.98
CA TRP A 83 19.12 -4.75 -3.07
C TRP A 83 19.06 -6.16 -3.68
N SER A 84 18.09 -6.43 -4.54
CA SER A 84 17.94 -7.74 -5.17
C SER A 84 19.08 -8.12 -6.11
N LYS A 85 19.87 -7.14 -6.55
CA LYS A 85 21.05 -7.41 -7.41
C LYS A 85 22.22 -8.08 -6.68
N ASP A 86 22.37 -7.81 -5.38
CA ASP A 86 23.55 -8.24 -4.61
C ASP A 86 23.30 -9.50 -3.75
N SER A 87 22.05 -9.92 -3.58
CA SER A 87 21.73 -11.09 -2.77
C SER A 87 20.72 -12.01 -3.43
N ILE A 88 21.16 -13.23 -3.73
CA ILE A 88 20.36 -14.34 -4.26
C ILE A 88 19.14 -14.68 -3.37
N SER A 89 19.04 -14.10 -2.17
CA SER A 89 18.05 -14.40 -1.15
C SER A 89 16.79 -13.52 -1.16
N TYR A 90 16.77 -12.40 -1.86
CA TYR A 90 15.61 -11.52 -1.91
C TYR A 90 14.61 -11.98 -2.97
N LYS A 91 13.87 -13.01 -2.63
CA LYS A 91 12.71 -13.43 -3.40
C LYS A 91 11.64 -12.33 -3.36
N ILE A 92 10.88 -12.16 -4.42
CA ILE A 92 9.74 -11.22 -4.49
C ILE A 92 8.75 -11.39 -3.33
N GLU A 93 8.74 -12.53 -2.66
CA GLU A 93 8.00 -12.75 -1.42
C GLU A 93 8.41 -11.80 -0.29
N SER A 94 9.62 -11.24 -0.33
CA SER A 94 10.13 -10.24 0.62
C SER A 94 9.55 -8.83 0.38
N PHE A 95 8.97 -8.57 -0.79
CA PHE A 95 8.39 -7.27 -1.11
C PHE A 95 7.18 -6.94 -0.23
N PHE A 96 6.37 -7.93 0.10
CA PHE A 96 5.21 -7.76 0.97
C PHE A 96 5.59 -7.33 2.41
N PRO A 97 6.53 -8.00 3.13
CA PRO A 97 7.01 -7.53 4.42
C PRO A 97 7.65 -6.14 4.36
N LEU A 98 8.34 -5.79 3.27
CA LEU A 98 8.92 -4.47 3.06
C LEU A 98 7.82 -3.39 3.01
N LEU A 99 6.75 -3.64 2.24
CA LEU A 99 5.62 -2.72 2.14
C LEU A 99 4.93 -2.55 3.50
N ILE A 100 4.60 -3.64 4.19
CA ILE A 100 3.93 -3.57 5.49
C ILE A 100 4.77 -2.82 6.50
N SER A 101 6.06 -3.14 6.63
CA SER A 101 6.94 -2.51 7.61
C SER A 101 7.13 -1.01 7.34
N PHE A 102 7.13 -0.60 6.08
CA PHE A 102 7.12 0.82 5.71
C PHE A 102 5.80 1.49 6.11
N TYR A 103 4.67 0.97 5.65
CA TYR A 103 3.37 1.59 5.89
C TYR A 103 2.92 1.52 7.35
N MET A 104 3.47 0.62 8.15
CA MET A 104 3.23 0.53 9.60
C MET A 104 3.55 1.85 10.33
N LEU A 105 4.59 2.57 9.90
CA LEU A 105 4.98 3.87 10.44
C LEU A 105 4.47 5.03 9.59
N TYR A 106 4.52 4.88 8.27
CA TYR A 106 4.17 5.94 7.34
C TYR A 106 2.68 6.30 7.37
N LEU A 107 1.78 5.30 7.50
CA LEU A 107 0.34 5.54 7.53
C LEU A 107 -0.12 6.31 8.77
N PRO A 108 0.24 5.93 10.01
CA PRO A 108 -0.06 6.75 11.19
C PRO A 108 0.50 8.17 11.08
N TYR A 109 1.74 8.32 10.60
CA TYR A 109 2.32 9.63 10.37
C TYR A 109 1.47 10.49 9.41
N THR A 110 1.04 9.94 8.28
CA THR A 110 0.23 10.68 7.31
C THR A 110 -1.14 11.06 7.89
N ILE A 111 -1.78 10.19 8.66
CA ILE A 111 -3.07 10.48 9.30
C ILE A 111 -2.92 11.58 10.36
N ILE A 112 -1.91 11.50 11.20
CA ILE A 112 -1.66 12.48 12.27
C ILE A 112 -1.25 13.84 11.69
N SER A 113 -0.41 13.85 10.65
CA SER A 113 0.06 15.10 10.04
C SER A 113 -1.01 15.86 9.25
N THR A 114 -2.03 15.17 8.77
CA THR A 114 -3.18 15.80 8.08
C THR A 114 -4.30 16.26 9.01
N SER A 115 -4.15 16.16 10.29
CA SER A 115 -4.89 16.53 11.51
C SER A 115 -6.36 17.01 11.45
N GLU A 116 -6.90 17.37 10.30
CA GLU A 116 -8.28 17.90 10.18
C GLU A 116 -9.37 16.81 10.34
N GLY A 117 -9.00 15.55 10.43
CA GLY A 117 -9.93 14.42 10.50
C GLY A 117 -9.68 13.38 11.59
N LEU A 118 -8.87 13.69 12.62
CA LEU A 118 -8.51 12.74 13.67
C LEU A 118 -9.70 12.20 14.48
N TYR A 119 -10.85 12.84 14.37
CA TYR A 119 -12.08 12.44 15.08
C TYR A 119 -13.10 11.74 14.17
N THR A 120 -12.82 11.59 12.90
CA THR A 120 -13.73 10.98 11.93
C THR A 120 -13.38 9.51 11.69
N SER A 121 -14.38 8.72 11.34
CA SER A 121 -14.23 7.28 11.13
C SER A 121 -13.43 6.93 9.88
N PHE A 122 -13.43 7.77 8.84
CA PHE A 122 -12.74 7.48 7.59
C PHE A 122 -11.22 7.35 7.77
N PRO A 123 -10.47 8.36 8.29
CA PRO A 123 -9.02 8.24 8.46
C PRO A 123 -8.62 7.15 9.45
N LEU A 124 -9.42 6.89 10.48
CA LEU A 124 -9.06 5.97 11.56
C LEU A 124 -9.39 4.50 11.28
N PHE A 125 -10.39 4.21 10.45
CA PHE A 125 -10.81 2.84 10.11
C PHE A 125 -10.72 2.53 8.63
N VAL A 126 -11.35 3.37 7.79
CA VAL A 126 -11.48 3.07 6.36
C VAL A 126 -10.12 3.15 5.69
N LYS A 127 -9.38 4.24 5.90
CA LYS A 127 -8.07 4.45 5.28
C LYS A 127 -7.06 3.33 5.61
N PRO A 128 -6.87 2.88 6.87
CA PRO A 128 -6.01 1.73 7.15
C PRO A 128 -6.41 0.45 6.41
N VAL A 129 -7.71 0.16 6.30
CA VAL A 129 -8.19 -1.01 5.56
C VAL A 129 -7.88 -0.89 4.07
N LEU A 130 -8.11 0.28 3.46
CA LEU A 130 -7.78 0.52 2.04
C LEU A 130 -6.28 0.31 1.78
N PHE A 131 -5.41 0.76 2.69
CA PHE A 131 -3.97 0.56 2.56
C PHE A 131 -3.56 -0.91 2.75
N VAL A 132 -4.21 -1.66 3.63
CA VAL A 132 -4.02 -3.11 3.72
C VAL A 132 -4.35 -3.78 2.39
N VAL A 133 -5.51 -3.48 1.80
CA VAL A 133 -5.91 -4.02 0.50
C VAL A 133 -4.91 -3.66 -0.59
N MET A 134 -4.43 -2.41 -0.63
CA MET A 134 -3.40 -1.95 -1.56
C MET A 134 -2.10 -2.75 -1.41
N ILE A 135 -1.59 -2.90 -0.19
CA ILE A 135 -0.34 -3.62 0.11
C ILE A 135 -0.43 -5.08 -0.34
N PHE A 136 -1.52 -5.76 0.00
CA PHE A 136 -1.73 -7.16 -0.42
C PHE A 136 -1.86 -7.29 -1.94
N SER A 137 -2.59 -6.40 -2.58
CA SER A 137 -2.76 -6.39 -4.03
C SER A 137 -1.43 -6.14 -4.75
N LEU A 138 -0.59 -5.21 -4.25
CA LEU A 138 0.76 -4.96 -4.77
C LEU A 138 1.68 -6.17 -4.58
N GLY A 139 1.66 -6.79 -3.41
CA GLY A 139 2.45 -7.98 -3.13
C GLY A 139 2.08 -9.16 -4.04
N LEU A 140 0.77 -9.40 -4.24
CA LEU A 140 0.27 -10.41 -5.17
C LEU A 140 0.66 -10.08 -6.62
N SER A 141 0.48 -8.83 -7.04
CA SER A 141 0.82 -8.38 -8.39
C SER A 141 2.31 -8.58 -8.67
N ALA A 142 3.19 -8.15 -7.77
CA ALA A 142 4.64 -8.34 -7.92
C ALA A 142 5.02 -9.82 -8.10
N LYS A 143 4.45 -10.70 -7.27
CA LYS A 143 4.69 -12.15 -7.36
C LYS A 143 4.24 -12.74 -8.70
N HIS A 144 3.08 -12.34 -9.19
CA HIS A 144 2.54 -12.87 -10.44
C HIS A 144 3.21 -12.26 -11.67
N ILE A 145 3.61 -10.99 -11.64
CA ILE A 145 4.40 -10.35 -12.70
C ILE A 145 5.69 -11.14 -12.93
N GLU A 146 6.44 -11.44 -11.87
CA GLU A 146 7.66 -12.23 -12.01
C GLU A 146 7.41 -13.60 -12.64
N LYS A 147 6.39 -14.34 -12.12
CA LYS A 147 6.06 -15.65 -12.62
C LYS A 147 5.65 -15.63 -14.10
N THR A 148 4.84 -14.65 -14.50
CA THR A 148 4.36 -14.53 -15.88
C THR A 148 5.47 -14.10 -16.85
N LEU A 149 6.37 -13.22 -16.43
CA LEU A 149 7.54 -12.83 -17.22
C LEU A 149 8.52 -14.00 -17.42
N LYS A 150 8.80 -14.78 -16.38
CA LYS A 150 9.62 -15.99 -16.48
C LYS A 150 9.02 -16.99 -17.48
N ASN A 151 7.70 -17.08 -17.54
CA ASN A 151 6.97 -17.97 -18.45
C ASN A 151 6.70 -17.33 -19.82
N LYS A 152 7.28 -16.16 -20.14
CA LYS A 152 7.10 -15.39 -21.38
C LYS A 152 5.64 -15.06 -21.72
N LYS A 153 4.77 -14.95 -20.72
CA LYS A 153 3.33 -14.67 -20.88
C LYS A 153 3.05 -13.17 -20.63
N ILE A 154 3.49 -12.32 -21.55
CA ILE A 154 3.47 -10.86 -21.44
C ILE A 154 2.04 -10.34 -21.18
N PHE A 155 1.02 -10.90 -21.83
CA PHE A 155 -0.37 -10.44 -21.65
C PHE A 155 -0.83 -10.51 -20.20
N PHE A 156 -0.54 -11.61 -19.50
CA PHE A 156 -0.89 -11.76 -18.09
C PHE A 156 -0.04 -10.86 -17.18
N ALA A 157 1.21 -10.60 -17.55
CA ALA A 157 2.03 -9.62 -16.83
C ALA A 157 1.42 -8.22 -16.90
N VAL A 158 0.93 -7.80 -18.06
CA VAL A 158 0.23 -6.50 -18.22
C VAL A 158 -1.03 -6.43 -17.35
N ILE A 159 -1.82 -7.49 -17.29
CA ILE A 159 -3.02 -7.53 -16.41
C ILE A 159 -2.61 -7.32 -14.94
N TRP A 160 -1.56 -7.98 -14.45
CA TRP A 160 -1.10 -7.83 -13.08
C TRP A 160 -0.51 -6.43 -12.81
N ILE A 161 0.14 -5.82 -13.79
CA ILE A 161 0.59 -4.42 -13.70
C ILE A 161 -0.62 -3.49 -13.55
N LEU A 162 -1.67 -3.68 -14.37
CA LEU A 162 -2.89 -2.89 -14.27
C LEU A 162 -3.59 -3.05 -12.91
N ILE A 163 -3.68 -4.28 -12.39
CA ILE A 163 -4.22 -4.54 -11.05
C ILE A 163 -3.41 -3.78 -9.98
N GLY A 164 -2.09 -3.82 -10.07
CA GLY A 164 -1.21 -3.05 -9.18
C GLY A 164 -1.45 -1.54 -9.27
N LEU A 165 -1.55 -0.99 -10.47
CA LEU A 165 -1.83 0.43 -10.69
C LEU A 165 -3.20 0.84 -10.12
N VAL A 166 -4.25 0.08 -10.42
CA VAL A 166 -5.60 0.32 -9.89
C VAL A 166 -5.59 0.30 -8.36
N SER A 167 -4.88 -0.65 -7.75
CA SER A 167 -4.80 -0.74 -6.29
C SER A 167 -4.12 0.46 -5.63
N VAL A 168 -3.21 1.14 -6.32
CA VAL A 168 -2.53 2.37 -5.85
C VAL A 168 -3.44 3.60 -6.01
N VAL A 169 -4.22 3.66 -7.08
CA VAL A 169 -5.07 4.83 -7.42
C VAL A 169 -6.31 4.92 -6.52
N ILE A 170 -6.98 3.79 -6.26
CA ILE A 170 -8.29 3.79 -5.58
C ILE A 170 -8.23 4.40 -4.16
N PRO A 171 -7.28 4.08 -3.27
CA PRO A 171 -7.23 4.71 -1.95
C PRO A 171 -7.15 6.23 -2.00
N SER A 172 -6.34 6.77 -2.92
CA SER A 172 -6.19 8.22 -3.11
C SER A 172 -7.45 8.88 -3.67
N LEU A 173 -8.16 8.18 -4.54
CA LEU A 173 -9.43 8.65 -5.12
C LEU A 173 -10.51 8.71 -4.02
N LEU A 174 -10.66 7.66 -3.22
CA LEU A 174 -11.63 7.60 -2.13
C LEU A 174 -11.33 8.64 -1.04
N GLU A 175 -10.06 8.85 -0.72
CA GLU A 175 -9.66 9.91 0.21
C GLU A 175 -9.95 11.31 -0.35
N GLY A 176 -9.71 11.54 -1.66
CA GLY A 176 -10.06 12.79 -2.34
C GLY A 176 -11.56 13.07 -2.32
N MET A 177 -12.40 12.05 -2.52
CA MET A 177 -13.86 12.16 -2.40
C MET A 177 -14.27 12.52 -0.97
N TYR A 178 -13.63 11.91 0.02
CA TYR A 178 -13.89 12.18 1.43
C TYR A 178 -13.52 13.61 1.83
N ILE A 179 -12.36 14.12 1.42
CA ILE A 179 -11.88 15.48 1.74
C ILE A 179 -12.79 16.56 1.15
N LEU A 180 -13.44 16.29 0.03
CA LEU A 180 -14.39 17.20 -0.62
C LEU A 180 -15.83 17.07 -0.13
N ASP A 181 -16.03 16.39 1.01
CA ASP A 181 -17.37 16.18 1.60
C ASP A 181 -18.39 15.60 0.62
N MET A 182 -17.90 14.76 -0.34
CA MET A 182 -18.82 14.01 -1.21
C MET A 182 -19.65 13.04 -0.35
N ASN A 183 -20.79 12.60 -0.88
CA ASN A 183 -21.71 11.72 -0.13
C ASN A 183 -20.95 10.61 0.60
N TYR A 184 -20.92 10.71 1.93
CA TYR A 184 -20.15 9.80 2.81
C TYR A 184 -20.57 8.32 2.64
N LEU A 185 -21.87 8.08 2.44
CA LEU A 185 -22.38 6.73 2.20
C LEU A 185 -21.83 6.15 0.91
N LEU A 186 -21.74 6.95 -0.16
CA LEU A 186 -21.12 6.53 -1.42
C LEU A 186 -19.64 6.17 -1.21
N VAL A 187 -18.88 6.99 -0.48
CA VAL A 187 -17.47 6.71 -0.17
C VAL A 187 -17.32 5.41 0.62
N LEU A 188 -18.19 5.15 1.60
CA LEU A 188 -18.18 3.91 2.36
C LEU A 188 -18.51 2.68 1.49
N VAL A 189 -19.53 2.78 0.64
CA VAL A 189 -19.90 1.67 -0.28
C VAL A 189 -18.77 1.36 -1.23
N LEU A 190 -18.17 2.38 -1.86
CA LEU A 190 -17.03 2.18 -2.75
C LEU A 190 -15.81 1.60 -2.02
N SER A 191 -15.58 2.02 -0.77
CA SER A 191 -14.51 1.47 0.07
C SER A 191 -14.75 0.00 0.40
N ALA A 192 -16.00 -0.38 0.69
CA ALA A 192 -16.38 -1.78 0.93
C ALA A 192 -16.22 -2.64 -0.33
N VAL A 193 -16.64 -2.14 -1.50
CA VAL A 193 -16.47 -2.82 -2.79
C VAL A 193 -14.98 -3.03 -3.07
N TYR A 194 -14.16 -2.00 -2.89
CA TYR A 194 -12.70 -2.13 -3.06
C TYR A 194 -12.10 -3.13 -2.07
N SER A 195 -12.55 -3.14 -0.82
CA SER A 195 -12.06 -4.10 0.18
C SER A 195 -12.43 -5.55 -0.18
N ALA A 196 -13.58 -5.77 -0.80
CA ALA A 196 -13.99 -7.07 -1.32
C ALA A 196 -13.16 -7.53 -2.53
N PHE A 197 -12.45 -6.62 -3.20
CA PHE A 197 -11.58 -6.94 -4.32
C PHE A 197 -10.42 -7.86 -3.93
N LEU A 198 -9.87 -7.71 -2.72
CA LEU A 198 -8.76 -8.53 -2.23
C LEU A 198 -9.07 -10.02 -2.15
N PRO A 199 -10.17 -10.48 -1.51
CA PRO A 199 -10.57 -11.88 -1.53
C PRO A 199 -10.77 -12.42 -2.94
N VAL A 200 -11.38 -11.63 -3.83
CA VAL A 200 -11.58 -12.00 -5.23
C VAL A 200 -10.25 -12.21 -5.95
N LEU A 201 -9.30 -11.29 -5.81
CA LEU A 201 -7.95 -11.44 -6.36
C LEU A 201 -7.25 -12.68 -5.84
N PHE A 202 -7.36 -12.95 -4.53
CA PHE A 202 -6.76 -14.13 -3.91
C PHE A 202 -7.35 -15.42 -4.48
N ILE A 203 -8.67 -15.49 -4.61
CA ILE A 203 -9.38 -16.61 -5.21
C ILE A 203 -8.94 -16.81 -6.67
N LEU A 204 -8.96 -15.77 -7.49
CA LEU A 204 -8.55 -15.83 -8.90
C LEU A 204 -7.09 -16.26 -9.05
N SER A 205 -6.21 -15.80 -8.18
CA SER A 205 -4.80 -16.20 -8.16
C SER A 205 -4.62 -17.68 -7.82
N ARG A 206 -5.43 -18.22 -6.90
CA ARG A 206 -5.37 -19.61 -6.44
C ARG A 206 -5.92 -20.58 -7.46
N PHE A 207 -7.04 -20.26 -8.12
CA PHE A 207 -7.65 -21.10 -9.14
C PHE A 207 -6.94 -21.07 -10.49
N GLY A 208 -5.88 -20.30 -10.63
CA GLY A 208 -5.08 -20.26 -11.84
C GLY A 208 -5.75 -19.57 -13.04
N VAL A 209 -6.88 -18.89 -12.82
CA VAL A 209 -7.60 -18.16 -13.88
C VAL A 209 -6.72 -17.05 -14.48
N LEU A 210 -5.89 -16.42 -13.66
CA LEU A 210 -4.91 -15.40 -14.06
C LEU A 210 -3.47 -15.94 -14.10
N THR A 211 -3.28 -17.22 -13.80
CA THR A 211 -1.99 -17.90 -13.88
C THR A 211 -2.18 -19.15 -14.72
N VAL A 212 -1.69 -19.13 -15.91
CA VAL A 212 -1.70 -20.35 -16.72
C VAL A 212 -0.77 -21.38 -16.06
N LYS A 213 -1.29 -22.60 -15.87
CA LYS A 213 -0.52 -23.78 -15.46
C LYS A 213 0.67 -23.99 -16.38
#